data_2cd99f288cb6860bea705f031f21448a
#
_entry.id   2cd99f288cb6860bea705f031f21448a
#
_cell.length_a   1.000
_cell.length_b   1.000
_cell.length_c   1.000
_cell.angle_alpha   90.00
_cell.angle_beta   90.00
_cell.angle_gamma   90.00
#
_symmetry.space_group_name_H-M   'P 1'
#
loop_
_entity.id
_entity.type
_entity.pdbx_description
1 polymer ?
#
loop_
_entity_poly.entity_id
_entity_poly.type
_entity_poly.pdbx_seq_one_letter_code
_entity_poly.pdbx_strand_id
1 'polypeptide(L)'
;MHISLSTSPATGRVSVPSSVDEALADLPTLPQDPRELWELLATFAAHDLAIARAVEPHFDAMAILQQAGVDLIPTGSWGVFAAEGGDEPLIFSDGALTGVKPWCSLAGSLDRALVTAHLPDGERALFAVDLRSEGIDVLDGMWQARGLTEIPSGPVRFTRVAAQQIGEPGWYLSRPGFAWGGIAVAACWYGGAVGIARTVFAATAKPNPYLLMHLGAIDLALGDARRALLEAAALDGDPRVLAKRTRGTVARAVEEVIARAGHALGPAPLALDAQHAKRVADLQLYVRQHHAEKDDASLAQALVNAGSLPW
;
A
#
# COMPACT_ATOMS: atom_id res chain seq x y z
N MET A 1 9.35 17.89 -6.75
CA MET A 1 9.81 17.23 -8.01
C MET A 1 8.95 15.99 -8.18
N HIS A 2 8.16 15.93 -9.22
CA HIS A 2 7.23 14.84 -9.51
C HIS A 2 8.01 13.59 -9.92
N ILE A 3 7.59 12.40 -9.44
CA ILE A 3 8.12 11.12 -9.94
C ILE A 3 7.30 10.75 -11.16
N SER A 4 7.94 10.67 -12.32
CA SER A 4 7.28 10.17 -13.53
C SER A 4 7.64 8.70 -13.74
N LEU A 5 6.63 7.85 -13.80
CA LEU A 5 6.76 6.48 -14.28
C LEU A 5 6.74 6.43 -15.82
N SER A 6 6.22 7.47 -16.48
CA SER A 6 6.24 7.60 -17.93
C SER A 6 7.44 8.41 -18.43
N THR A 7 7.72 8.36 -19.74
CA THR A 7 8.72 9.21 -20.40
C THR A 7 8.19 10.59 -20.73
N SER A 8 6.88 10.82 -20.65
CA SER A 8 6.25 12.12 -20.82
C SER A 8 6.20 12.86 -19.49
N PRO A 9 6.53 14.16 -19.43
CA PRO A 9 6.36 14.94 -18.21
C PRO A 9 4.87 14.99 -17.88
N ALA A 10 4.52 14.61 -16.65
CA ALA A 10 3.16 14.76 -16.16
C ALA A 10 2.76 16.25 -16.23
N THR A 11 1.66 16.54 -16.89
CA THR A 11 1.09 17.87 -17.04
C THR A 11 0.32 18.22 -15.77
N GLY A 12 1.00 18.66 -14.73
CA GLY A 12 0.37 19.20 -13.53
C GLY A 12 1.31 19.17 -12.32
N ARG A 13 1.32 20.24 -11.54
CA ARG A 13 1.96 20.23 -10.21
C ARG A 13 0.99 19.58 -9.25
N VAL A 14 1.28 18.35 -8.84
CA VAL A 14 0.58 17.73 -7.72
C VAL A 14 1.02 18.43 -6.45
N SER A 15 0.07 19.01 -5.71
CA SER A 15 0.32 19.49 -4.35
C SER A 15 0.51 18.26 -3.46
N VAL A 16 1.65 18.17 -2.77
CA VAL A 16 1.91 17.10 -1.82
C VAL A 16 1.50 17.61 -0.44
N PRO A 17 0.58 16.90 0.26
CA PRO A 17 0.22 17.27 1.63
C PRO A 17 1.44 17.29 2.55
N SER A 18 1.40 18.11 3.60
CA SER A 18 2.50 18.20 4.58
C SER A 18 2.38 17.23 5.73
N SER A 19 1.20 16.61 5.91
CA SER A 19 0.90 15.65 6.97
C SER A 19 -0.17 14.65 6.56
N VAL A 20 -0.32 13.58 7.35
CA VAL A 20 -1.41 12.59 7.20
C VAL A 20 -2.78 13.25 7.39
N ASP A 21 -2.91 14.13 8.37
CA ASP A 21 -4.19 14.82 8.66
C ASP A 21 -4.62 15.72 7.48
N GLU A 22 -3.68 16.48 6.91
CA GLU A 22 -3.94 17.29 5.71
C GLU A 22 -4.33 16.39 4.53
N ALA A 23 -3.65 15.27 4.35
CA ALA A 23 -3.94 14.33 3.27
C ALA A 23 -5.32 13.69 3.38
N LEU A 24 -5.80 13.40 4.59
CA LEU A 24 -7.14 12.87 4.83
C LEU A 24 -8.24 13.93 4.76
N ALA A 25 -7.91 15.20 5.03
CA ALA A 25 -8.86 16.32 4.96
C ALA A 25 -9.16 16.76 3.53
N ASP A 26 -8.21 16.61 2.60
CA ASP A 26 -8.33 16.99 1.19
C ASP A 26 -7.91 15.83 0.29
N LEU A 27 -8.74 14.78 0.27
CA LEU A 27 -8.50 13.57 -0.50
C LEU A 27 -8.66 13.85 -2.01
N PRO A 28 -7.64 13.57 -2.84
CA PRO A 28 -7.75 13.77 -4.26
C PRO A 28 -8.74 12.81 -4.90
N THR A 29 -9.30 13.20 -6.04
CA THR A 29 -10.14 12.31 -6.85
C THR A 29 -9.33 11.11 -7.36
N LEU A 30 -9.93 9.91 -7.35
CA LEU A 30 -9.30 8.70 -7.87
C LEU A 30 -8.96 8.88 -9.36
N PRO A 31 -7.68 8.81 -9.75
CA PRO A 31 -7.29 8.79 -11.16
C PRO A 31 -7.84 7.56 -11.88
N GLN A 32 -8.33 7.75 -13.11
CA GLN A 32 -8.89 6.65 -13.91
C GLN A 32 -7.80 5.81 -14.61
N ASP A 33 -6.67 6.43 -14.93
CA ASP A 33 -5.50 5.73 -15.46
C ASP A 33 -4.68 5.15 -14.29
N PRO A 34 -4.47 3.82 -14.23
CA PRO A 34 -3.63 3.20 -13.19
C PRO A 34 -2.23 3.80 -13.11
N ARG A 35 -1.66 4.25 -14.24
CA ARG A 35 -0.35 4.88 -14.29
C ARG A 35 -0.35 6.21 -13.53
N GLU A 36 -1.36 7.05 -13.74
CA GLU A 36 -1.49 8.32 -13.01
C GLU A 36 -1.66 8.09 -11.51
N LEU A 37 -2.46 7.10 -11.12
CA LEU A 37 -2.61 6.70 -9.72
C LEU A 37 -1.27 6.28 -9.10
N TRP A 38 -0.51 5.42 -9.78
CA TRP A 38 0.76 4.93 -9.24
C TRP A 38 1.84 6.02 -9.22
N GLU A 39 1.86 6.94 -10.20
CA GLU A 39 2.72 8.13 -10.19
C GLU A 39 2.39 9.05 -9.00
N LEU A 40 1.11 9.26 -8.73
CA LEU A 40 0.64 10.07 -7.60
C LEU A 40 1.09 9.46 -6.27
N LEU A 41 0.80 8.17 -6.07
CA LEU A 41 1.17 7.45 -4.85
C LEU A 41 2.69 7.39 -4.64
N ALA A 42 3.45 7.12 -5.70
CA ALA A 42 4.91 7.13 -5.64
C ALA A 42 5.46 8.54 -5.34
N THR A 43 4.81 9.59 -5.84
CA THR A 43 5.19 10.99 -5.55
C THR A 43 4.98 11.33 -4.08
N PHE A 44 3.81 10.99 -3.51
CA PHE A 44 3.52 11.15 -2.09
C PHE A 44 4.51 10.36 -1.23
N ALA A 45 4.74 9.09 -1.56
CA ALA A 45 5.65 8.21 -0.82
C ALA A 45 7.10 8.68 -0.84
N ALA A 46 7.58 9.28 -1.94
CA ALA A 46 8.94 9.83 -2.01
C ALA A 46 9.11 11.13 -1.20
N HIS A 47 8.02 11.82 -0.91
CA HIS A 47 7.99 12.93 0.03
C HIS A 47 7.88 12.42 1.47
N ASP A 48 6.80 11.72 1.78
CA ASP A 48 6.56 11.02 3.04
C ASP A 48 5.71 9.75 2.81
N LEU A 49 6.23 8.61 3.25
CA LEU A 49 5.56 7.32 3.02
C LEU A 49 4.24 7.19 3.80
N ALA A 50 4.15 7.84 4.96
CA ALA A 50 2.92 7.84 5.77
C ALA A 50 1.76 8.50 5.03
N ILE A 51 2.01 9.59 4.28
CA ILE A 51 1.00 10.26 3.44
C ILE A 51 0.46 9.29 2.38
N ALA A 52 1.34 8.64 1.63
CA ALA A 52 0.91 7.66 0.62
C ALA A 52 0.13 6.50 1.26
N ARG A 53 0.57 6.02 2.43
CA ARG A 53 -0.09 4.93 3.16
C ARG A 53 -1.46 5.32 3.72
N ALA A 54 -1.69 6.60 4.01
CA ALA A 54 -2.99 7.10 4.44
C ALA A 54 -3.98 7.20 3.26
N VAL A 55 -3.52 7.64 2.09
CA VAL A 55 -4.36 7.94 0.92
C VAL A 55 -4.63 6.70 0.06
N GLU A 56 -3.66 5.78 -0.06
CA GLU A 56 -3.76 4.58 -0.91
C GLU A 56 -5.01 3.74 -0.60
N PRO A 57 -5.36 3.43 0.68
CA PRO A 57 -6.55 2.65 0.98
C PRO A 57 -7.86 3.36 0.64
N HIS A 58 -7.89 4.70 0.65
CA HIS A 58 -9.04 5.45 0.18
C HIS A 58 -9.26 5.24 -1.32
N PHE A 59 -8.21 5.33 -2.12
CA PHE A 59 -8.30 5.06 -3.56
C PHE A 59 -8.71 3.61 -3.85
N ASP A 60 -8.18 2.63 -3.11
CA ASP A 60 -8.61 1.23 -3.27
C ASP A 60 -10.09 1.07 -2.90
N ALA A 61 -10.56 1.70 -1.81
CA ALA A 61 -11.96 1.68 -1.44
C ALA A 61 -12.85 2.30 -2.54
N MET A 62 -12.48 3.44 -3.11
CA MET A 62 -13.21 4.07 -4.21
C MET A 62 -13.28 3.16 -5.44
N ALA A 63 -12.16 2.56 -5.82
CA ALA A 63 -12.11 1.62 -6.94
C ALA A 63 -12.96 0.36 -6.68
N ILE A 64 -12.96 -0.18 -5.46
CA ILE A 64 -13.79 -1.31 -5.06
C ILE A 64 -15.28 -0.97 -5.18
N LEU A 65 -15.71 0.16 -4.61
CA LEU A 65 -17.10 0.59 -4.64
C LEU A 65 -17.60 0.86 -6.06
N GLN A 66 -16.79 1.49 -6.91
CA GLN A 66 -17.10 1.68 -8.33
C GLN A 66 -17.24 0.33 -9.06
N GLN A 67 -16.33 -0.63 -8.84
CA GLN A 67 -16.40 -1.95 -9.45
C GLN A 67 -17.62 -2.77 -8.97
N ALA A 68 -18.06 -2.53 -7.73
CA ALA A 68 -19.26 -3.15 -7.19
C ALA A 68 -20.56 -2.50 -7.69
N GLY A 69 -20.50 -1.43 -8.48
CA GLY A 69 -21.66 -0.72 -9.00
C GLY A 69 -22.42 0.09 -7.93
N VAL A 70 -21.71 0.61 -6.92
CA VAL A 70 -22.32 1.47 -5.91
C VAL A 70 -22.53 2.87 -6.50
N ASP A 71 -23.78 3.25 -6.76
CA ASP A 71 -24.11 4.52 -7.42
C ASP A 71 -23.82 5.76 -6.56
N LEU A 72 -24.07 5.65 -5.25
CA LEU A 72 -23.87 6.74 -4.29
C LEU A 72 -22.83 6.32 -3.25
N ILE A 73 -21.58 6.73 -3.48
CA ILE A 73 -20.52 6.53 -2.51
C ILE A 73 -20.56 7.68 -1.49
N PRO A 74 -20.76 7.38 -0.20
CA PRO A 74 -20.76 8.42 0.84
C PRO A 74 -19.41 9.16 0.88
N THR A 75 -19.47 10.47 1.08
CA THR A 75 -18.29 11.33 1.23
C THR A 75 -17.50 10.97 2.51
N GLY A 76 -16.25 11.42 2.57
CA GLY A 76 -15.33 11.20 3.69
C GLY A 76 -14.20 10.23 3.36
N SER A 77 -13.35 10.01 4.34
CA SER A 77 -12.19 9.13 4.25
C SER A 77 -12.57 7.66 4.43
N TRP A 78 -11.94 6.79 3.63
CA TRP A 78 -12.20 5.35 3.62
C TRP A 78 -10.93 4.53 3.86
N GLY A 79 -11.06 3.44 4.60
CA GLY A 79 -10.05 2.39 4.71
C GLY A 79 -10.49 1.08 4.07
N VAL A 80 -9.54 0.14 3.92
CA VAL A 80 -9.81 -1.24 3.52
C VAL A 80 -9.15 -2.17 4.54
N PHE A 81 -9.96 -2.88 5.32
CA PHE A 81 -9.54 -3.78 6.39
C PHE A 81 -9.78 -5.23 5.97
N ALA A 82 -8.83 -5.79 5.23
CA ALA A 82 -8.95 -7.11 4.64
C ALA A 82 -7.97 -8.15 5.22
N ALA A 83 -7.15 -7.78 6.20
CA ALA A 83 -6.24 -8.70 6.86
C ALA A 83 -7.02 -9.77 7.65
N GLU A 84 -6.50 -11.00 7.64
CA GLU A 84 -7.01 -12.11 8.42
C GLU A 84 -6.04 -12.43 9.56
N GLY A 85 -6.55 -13.07 10.61
CA GLY A 85 -5.78 -13.50 11.76
C GLY A 85 -6.42 -13.08 13.08
N GLY A 86 -5.79 -13.46 14.19
CA GLY A 86 -6.31 -13.25 15.53
C GLY A 86 -7.19 -14.43 16.00
N ASP A 87 -7.45 -14.46 17.31
CA ASP A 87 -8.17 -15.57 17.97
C ASP A 87 -9.69 -15.40 17.91
N GLU A 88 -10.17 -14.21 17.57
CA GLU A 88 -11.59 -13.83 17.54
C GLU A 88 -11.96 -13.28 16.16
N PRO A 89 -12.33 -14.15 15.19
CA PRO A 89 -12.62 -13.71 13.82
C PRO A 89 -13.83 -12.78 13.75
N LEU A 90 -13.80 -11.85 12.81
CA LEU A 90 -14.95 -10.99 12.53
C LEU A 90 -16.00 -11.76 11.74
N ILE A 91 -17.22 -11.82 12.26
CA ILE A 91 -18.36 -12.56 11.70
C ILE A 91 -19.48 -11.57 11.40
N PHE A 92 -20.14 -11.74 10.27
CA PHE A 92 -21.39 -11.07 9.94
C PHE A 92 -22.56 -12.02 10.08
N SER A 93 -23.49 -11.69 10.96
CA SER A 93 -24.75 -12.42 11.15
C SER A 93 -25.86 -11.45 11.56
N ASP A 94 -27.10 -11.75 11.21
CA ASP A 94 -28.28 -10.97 11.58
C ASP A 94 -28.14 -9.46 11.26
N GLY A 95 -27.52 -9.13 10.12
CA GLY A 95 -27.32 -7.77 9.65
C GLY A 95 -26.20 -6.99 10.35
N ALA A 96 -25.39 -7.62 11.21
CA ALA A 96 -24.38 -6.95 12.02
C ALA A 96 -23.03 -7.69 12.06
N LEU A 97 -21.96 -6.92 12.21
CA LEU A 97 -20.60 -7.40 12.44
C LEU A 97 -20.33 -7.57 13.93
N THR A 98 -19.73 -8.70 14.31
CA THR A 98 -19.28 -8.98 15.68
C THR A 98 -17.95 -9.73 15.65
N GLY A 99 -16.99 -9.32 16.49
CA GLY A 99 -15.65 -9.91 16.58
C GLY A 99 -14.55 -8.86 16.47
N VAL A 100 -13.34 -9.29 16.14
CA VAL A 100 -12.15 -8.42 16.06
C VAL A 100 -11.54 -8.48 14.65
N LYS A 101 -11.28 -7.30 14.06
CA LYS A 101 -10.54 -7.19 12.82
C LYS A 101 -9.12 -6.72 13.11
N PRO A 102 -8.08 -7.47 12.75
CA PRO A 102 -6.70 -7.04 12.94
C PRO A 102 -6.27 -6.04 11.85
N TRP A 103 -5.20 -5.29 12.11
CA TRP A 103 -4.51 -4.44 11.13
C TRP A 103 -5.39 -3.34 10.51
N CYS A 104 -6.24 -2.70 11.30
CA CYS A 104 -7.13 -1.63 10.88
C CYS A 104 -6.42 -0.27 10.91
N SER A 105 -5.68 0.04 9.86
CA SER A 105 -4.90 1.28 9.77
C SER A 105 -5.79 2.51 9.84
N LEU A 106 -5.44 3.45 10.73
CA LEU A 106 -6.13 4.73 10.90
C LEU A 106 -7.61 4.61 11.30
N ALA A 107 -8.06 3.49 11.86
CA ALA A 107 -9.47 3.28 12.19
C ALA A 107 -10.05 4.37 13.11
N GLY A 108 -9.23 4.97 13.98
CA GLY A 108 -9.64 6.08 14.84
C GLY A 108 -9.79 7.43 14.12
N SER A 109 -9.22 7.57 12.92
CA SER A 109 -9.19 8.84 12.15
C SER A 109 -10.12 8.82 10.94
N LEU A 110 -10.33 7.64 10.32
CA LEU A 110 -11.16 7.49 9.12
C LEU A 110 -12.65 7.57 9.44
N ASP A 111 -13.44 7.98 8.45
CA ASP A 111 -14.91 8.02 8.57
C ASP A 111 -15.53 6.66 8.32
N ARG A 112 -15.01 5.90 7.34
CA ARG A 112 -15.57 4.63 6.86
C ARG A 112 -14.51 3.61 6.53
N ALA A 113 -14.93 2.36 6.44
CA ALA A 113 -14.08 1.29 5.96
C ALA A 113 -14.86 0.24 5.16
N LEU A 114 -14.16 -0.38 4.21
CA LEU A 114 -14.53 -1.67 3.66
C LEU A 114 -13.85 -2.75 4.50
N VAL A 115 -14.63 -3.66 5.06
CA VAL A 115 -14.14 -4.67 6.01
C VAL A 115 -14.50 -6.05 5.52
N THR A 116 -13.55 -6.98 5.44
CA THR A 116 -13.88 -8.39 5.17
C THR A 116 -14.27 -9.10 6.47
N ALA A 117 -15.35 -9.89 6.41
CA ALA A 117 -15.81 -10.72 7.51
C ALA A 117 -16.27 -12.09 7.00
N HIS A 118 -16.38 -13.06 7.91
CA HIS A 118 -16.90 -14.38 7.60
C HIS A 118 -18.43 -14.40 7.77
N LEU A 119 -19.09 -15.10 6.87
CA LEU A 119 -20.50 -15.48 7.00
C LEU A 119 -20.64 -16.75 7.86
N PRO A 120 -21.85 -17.09 8.35
CA PRO A 120 -22.06 -18.29 9.17
C PRO A 120 -21.66 -19.61 8.49
N ASP A 121 -21.66 -19.67 7.17
CA ASP A 121 -21.22 -20.81 6.35
C ASP A 121 -19.69 -20.87 6.13
N GLY A 122 -18.95 -19.85 6.64
CA GLY A 122 -17.50 -19.73 6.51
C GLY A 122 -17.04 -19.00 5.27
N GLU A 123 -17.92 -18.62 4.35
CA GLU A 123 -17.56 -17.79 3.20
C GLU A 123 -17.11 -16.39 3.64
N ARG A 124 -16.26 -15.74 2.84
CA ARG A 124 -15.79 -14.37 3.08
C ARG A 124 -16.56 -13.38 2.25
N ALA A 125 -17.10 -12.34 2.89
CA ALA A 125 -17.76 -11.23 2.20
C ALA A 125 -17.14 -9.89 2.60
N LEU A 126 -17.43 -8.85 1.81
CA LEU A 126 -16.99 -7.48 2.04
C LEU A 126 -18.15 -6.64 2.53
N PHE A 127 -17.91 -5.78 3.50
CA PHE A 127 -18.93 -4.93 4.12
C PHE A 127 -18.46 -3.49 4.19
N ALA A 128 -19.34 -2.54 3.87
CA ALA A 128 -19.14 -1.12 4.13
C ALA A 128 -19.65 -0.79 5.56
N VAL A 129 -18.82 -0.07 6.31
CA VAL A 129 -19.06 0.29 7.70
C VAL A 129 -18.77 1.76 7.92
N ASP A 130 -19.63 2.45 8.67
CA ASP A 130 -19.34 3.76 9.25
C ASP A 130 -18.54 3.56 10.56
N LEU A 131 -17.29 4.03 10.58
CA LEU A 131 -16.40 3.86 11.73
C LEU A 131 -16.76 4.74 12.93
N ARG A 132 -17.75 5.62 12.80
CA ARG A 132 -18.32 6.43 13.89
C ARG A 132 -19.54 5.78 14.55
N SER A 133 -19.95 4.59 14.06
CA SER A 133 -21.08 3.85 14.62
C SER A 133 -20.83 3.38 16.05
N GLU A 134 -21.90 3.30 16.83
CA GLU A 134 -21.85 2.65 18.13
C GLU A 134 -21.43 1.17 17.99
N GLY A 135 -20.68 0.67 18.95
CA GLY A 135 -20.17 -0.70 18.95
C GLY A 135 -18.81 -0.88 18.25
N ILE A 136 -18.19 0.19 17.75
CA ILE A 136 -16.82 0.17 17.24
C ILE A 136 -15.87 0.64 18.35
N ASP A 137 -14.90 -0.21 18.68
CA ASP A 137 -13.87 0.08 19.66
C ASP A 137 -12.48 -0.16 19.06
N VAL A 138 -11.73 0.92 18.89
CA VAL A 138 -10.32 0.87 18.42
C VAL A 138 -9.46 0.49 19.60
N LEU A 139 -8.84 -0.69 19.56
CA LEU A 139 -8.03 -1.20 20.66
C LEU A 139 -6.68 -0.50 20.70
N ASP A 140 -6.55 0.48 21.58
CA ASP A 140 -5.35 1.30 21.73
C ASP A 140 -4.14 0.54 22.29
N GLY A 141 -2.94 1.12 22.12
CA GLY A 141 -1.70 0.63 22.70
C GLY A 141 -1.08 -0.59 22.02
N MET A 142 -1.72 -1.15 21.01
CA MET A 142 -1.21 -2.32 20.28
C MET A 142 -0.15 -1.95 19.22
N TRP A 143 -0.11 -0.70 18.75
CA TRP A 143 0.84 -0.24 17.73
C TRP A 143 2.16 0.19 18.37
N GLN A 144 3.21 -0.64 18.24
CA GLN A 144 4.53 -0.43 18.82
C GLN A 144 5.61 -0.16 17.76
N ALA A 145 5.20 0.03 16.51
CA ALA A 145 6.13 0.18 15.40
C ALA A 145 6.94 1.48 15.50
N ARG A 146 8.21 1.43 15.07
CA ARG A 146 9.08 2.61 14.94
C ARG A 146 8.95 3.30 13.60
N GLY A 147 8.51 2.60 12.57
CA GLY A 147 8.10 3.16 11.28
C GLY A 147 6.58 3.32 11.22
N LEU A 148 6.12 4.22 10.36
CA LEU A 148 4.70 4.53 10.18
C LEU A 148 3.98 4.82 11.52
N THR A 149 4.63 5.61 12.38
CA THR A 149 4.09 5.97 13.70
C THR A 149 2.78 6.75 13.59
N GLU A 150 2.60 7.49 12.51
CA GLU A 150 1.40 8.27 12.19
C GLU A 150 0.26 7.41 11.61
N ILE A 151 0.52 6.11 11.36
CA ILE A 151 -0.45 5.18 10.79
C ILE A 151 -0.72 4.03 11.77
N PRO A 152 -1.30 4.32 12.94
CA PRO A 152 -1.64 3.25 13.87
C PRO A 152 -2.53 2.21 13.18
N SER A 153 -2.11 0.94 13.23
CA SER A 153 -2.76 -0.17 12.52
C SER A 153 -3.12 -1.29 13.50
N GLY A 154 -3.70 -0.92 14.62
CA GLY A 154 -4.18 -1.82 15.66
C GLY A 154 -5.44 -2.59 15.27
N PRO A 155 -5.87 -3.54 16.12
CA PRO A 155 -7.13 -4.23 15.93
C PRO A 155 -8.32 -3.33 16.31
N VAL A 156 -9.47 -3.63 15.69
CA VAL A 156 -10.77 -2.99 15.99
C VAL A 156 -11.75 -4.06 16.40
N ARG A 157 -12.43 -3.84 17.52
CA ARG A 157 -13.55 -4.65 17.99
C ARG A 157 -14.85 -4.11 17.45
N PHE A 158 -15.68 -5.01 16.95
CA PHE A 158 -17.03 -4.76 16.47
C PHE A 158 -18.00 -5.49 17.39
N THR A 159 -18.99 -4.78 17.94
CA THR A 159 -20.03 -5.31 18.80
C THR A 159 -21.39 -5.01 18.18
N ARG A 160 -21.91 -5.94 17.39
CA ARG A 160 -23.18 -5.81 16.66
C ARG A 160 -23.29 -4.53 15.82
N VAL A 161 -22.24 -4.22 15.07
CA VAL A 161 -22.18 -3.04 14.20
C VAL A 161 -22.93 -3.31 12.90
N ALA A 162 -23.93 -2.49 12.58
CA ALA A 162 -24.64 -2.58 11.31
C ALA A 162 -23.71 -2.36 10.12
N ALA A 163 -23.81 -3.19 9.08
CA ALA A 163 -22.95 -3.12 7.94
C ALA A 163 -23.71 -3.49 6.66
N GLN A 164 -23.31 -2.88 5.54
CA GLN A 164 -23.86 -3.15 4.22
C GLN A 164 -22.91 -4.07 3.44
N GLN A 165 -23.40 -5.22 2.98
CA GLN A 165 -22.60 -6.10 2.12
C GLN A 165 -22.35 -5.44 0.75
N ILE A 166 -21.10 -5.56 0.28
CA ILE A 166 -20.63 -5.05 -1.00
C ILE A 166 -20.22 -6.23 -1.88
N GLY A 167 -20.93 -6.42 -2.99
CA GLY A 167 -20.75 -7.57 -3.87
C GLY A 167 -21.22 -8.89 -3.24
N GLU A 168 -21.07 -9.98 -3.99
CA GLU A 168 -21.40 -11.33 -3.53
C GLU A 168 -20.28 -11.91 -2.64
N PRO A 169 -20.55 -12.93 -1.83
CA PRO A 169 -19.53 -13.65 -1.09
C PRO A 169 -18.37 -14.11 -2.03
N GLY A 170 -17.13 -13.96 -1.59
CA GLY A 170 -15.92 -14.26 -2.38
C GLY A 170 -15.55 -13.23 -3.46
N TRP A 171 -16.44 -12.32 -3.83
CA TRP A 171 -16.22 -11.35 -4.92
C TRP A 171 -15.00 -10.46 -4.67
N TYR A 172 -14.78 -10.01 -3.46
CA TYR A 172 -13.67 -9.10 -3.14
C TYR A 172 -12.30 -9.64 -3.63
N LEU A 173 -12.02 -10.93 -3.41
CA LEU A 173 -10.75 -11.55 -3.79
C LEU A 173 -10.71 -11.96 -5.27
N SER A 174 -11.88 -12.15 -5.91
CA SER A 174 -11.99 -12.57 -7.30
C SER A 174 -12.16 -11.40 -8.28
N ARG A 175 -12.50 -10.21 -7.80
CA ARG A 175 -12.72 -9.01 -8.62
C ARG A 175 -11.50 -8.72 -9.51
N PRO A 176 -11.68 -8.22 -10.73
CA PRO A 176 -10.57 -7.90 -11.64
C PRO A 176 -9.58 -6.89 -11.03
N GLY A 177 -10.08 -5.90 -10.27
CA GLY A 177 -9.29 -4.83 -9.67
C GLY A 177 -8.44 -5.23 -8.47
N PHE A 178 -8.59 -6.45 -7.91
CA PHE A 178 -7.82 -6.89 -6.74
C PHE A 178 -6.30 -6.86 -7.01
N ALA A 179 -5.89 -7.24 -8.21
CA ALA A 179 -4.49 -7.21 -8.62
C ALA A 179 -3.93 -5.77 -8.67
N TRP A 180 -4.74 -4.82 -9.14
CA TRP A 180 -4.34 -3.41 -9.29
C TRP A 180 -4.13 -2.73 -7.95
N GLY A 181 -4.97 -2.98 -6.96
CA GLY A 181 -4.77 -2.52 -5.58
C GLY A 181 -3.41 -2.99 -5.03
N GLY A 182 -3.05 -4.26 -5.28
CA GLY A 182 -1.75 -4.78 -4.90
C GLY A 182 -0.56 -4.07 -5.56
N ILE A 183 -0.69 -3.61 -6.81
CA ILE A 183 0.35 -2.85 -7.51
C ILE A 183 0.42 -1.41 -6.98
N ALA A 184 -0.70 -0.79 -6.62
CA ALA A 184 -0.73 0.53 -6.00
C ALA A 184 0.12 0.58 -4.72
N VAL A 185 0.03 -0.45 -3.87
CA VAL A 185 0.91 -0.62 -2.70
C VAL A 185 2.39 -0.70 -3.12
N ALA A 186 2.72 -1.44 -4.19
CA ALA A 186 4.10 -1.51 -4.67
C ALA A 186 4.60 -0.16 -5.20
N ALA A 187 3.74 0.66 -5.80
CA ALA A 187 4.10 2.03 -6.19
C ALA A 187 4.44 2.92 -4.98
N CYS A 188 3.75 2.75 -3.85
CA CYS A 188 4.13 3.41 -2.60
C CYS A 188 5.53 2.96 -2.14
N TRP A 189 5.84 1.66 -2.17
CA TRP A 189 7.17 1.16 -1.80
C TRP A 189 8.26 1.72 -2.72
N TYR A 190 8.01 1.75 -4.02
CA TYR A 190 8.91 2.36 -5.00
C TYR A 190 9.20 3.83 -4.68
N GLY A 191 8.16 4.62 -4.41
CA GLY A 191 8.29 6.01 -4.02
C GLY A 191 9.12 6.20 -2.74
N GLY A 192 8.85 5.39 -1.71
CA GLY A 192 9.65 5.38 -0.48
C GLY A 192 11.13 5.10 -0.73
N ALA A 193 11.44 4.12 -1.59
CA ALA A 193 12.81 3.81 -2.00
C ALA A 193 13.48 4.98 -2.77
N VAL A 194 12.74 5.66 -3.65
CA VAL A 194 13.23 6.88 -4.31
C VAL A 194 13.53 7.98 -3.29
N GLY A 195 12.70 8.13 -2.25
CA GLY A 195 12.96 9.08 -1.16
C GLY A 195 14.30 8.82 -0.45
N ILE A 196 14.62 7.55 -0.16
CA ILE A 196 15.91 7.12 0.41
C ILE A 196 17.05 7.37 -0.59
N ALA A 197 16.89 6.99 -1.85
CA ALA A 197 17.89 7.16 -2.90
C ALA A 197 18.30 8.62 -3.10
N ARG A 198 17.36 9.56 -2.95
CA ARG A 198 17.63 11.01 -3.00
C ARG A 198 18.62 11.47 -1.93
N THR A 199 18.59 10.89 -0.73
CA THR A 199 19.58 11.17 0.32
C THR A 199 20.97 10.68 -0.09
N VAL A 200 21.06 9.48 -0.68
CA VAL A 200 22.35 8.97 -1.21
C VAL A 200 22.86 9.85 -2.33
N PHE A 201 21.99 10.28 -3.26
CA PHE A 201 22.36 11.19 -4.33
C PHE A 201 22.87 12.55 -3.81
N ALA A 202 22.21 13.13 -2.80
CA ALA A 202 22.64 14.39 -2.20
C ALA A 202 24.04 14.30 -1.58
N ALA A 203 24.42 13.13 -1.05
CA ALA A 203 25.75 12.89 -0.49
C ALA A 203 26.86 12.94 -1.55
N THR A 204 26.55 12.86 -2.84
CA THR A 204 27.55 12.97 -3.94
C THR A 204 28.14 14.38 -4.08
N ALA A 205 27.67 15.36 -3.32
CA ALA A 205 28.38 16.66 -3.20
C ALA A 205 29.84 16.49 -2.71
N LYS A 206 30.15 15.37 -2.03
CA LYS A 206 31.51 14.95 -1.67
C LYS A 206 31.70 13.49 -2.11
N PRO A 207 31.94 13.23 -3.41
CA PRO A 207 31.91 11.89 -3.95
C PRO A 207 33.16 11.09 -3.51
N ASN A 208 32.94 9.78 -3.32
CA ASN A 208 34.02 8.80 -3.21
C ASN A 208 33.64 7.56 -4.03
N PRO A 209 34.60 6.69 -4.40
CA PRO A 209 34.33 5.55 -5.27
C PRO A 209 33.27 4.58 -4.74
N TYR A 210 33.21 4.37 -3.43
CA TYR A 210 32.25 3.46 -2.80
C TYR A 210 30.82 4.02 -2.84
N LEU A 211 30.66 5.31 -2.54
CA LEU A 211 29.37 6.00 -2.66
C LEU A 211 28.84 5.93 -4.10
N LEU A 212 29.71 6.17 -5.10
CA LEU A 212 29.31 6.10 -6.51
C LEU A 212 28.91 4.68 -6.93
N MET A 213 29.63 3.66 -6.44
CA MET A 213 29.31 2.25 -6.68
C MET A 213 27.91 1.90 -6.12
N HIS A 214 27.62 2.31 -4.88
CA HIS A 214 26.32 2.07 -4.27
C HIS A 214 25.19 2.84 -4.98
N LEU A 215 25.43 4.08 -5.39
CA LEU A 215 24.46 4.87 -6.15
C LEU A 215 24.14 4.21 -7.50
N GLY A 216 25.13 3.68 -8.21
CA GLY A 216 24.92 2.93 -9.46
C GLY A 216 24.07 1.68 -9.25
N ALA A 217 24.31 0.93 -8.17
CA ALA A 217 23.49 -0.24 -7.83
C ALA A 217 22.03 0.15 -7.46
N ILE A 218 21.84 1.25 -6.76
CA ILE A 218 20.51 1.81 -6.43
C ILE A 218 19.77 2.20 -7.72
N ASP A 219 20.45 2.87 -8.67
CA ASP A 219 19.86 3.27 -9.95
C ASP A 219 19.36 2.08 -10.75
N LEU A 220 20.16 0.99 -10.82
CA LEU A 220 19.76 -0.25 -11.49
C LEU A 220 18.52 -0.86 -10.84
N ALA A 221 18.49 -0.98 -9.50
CA ALA A 221 17.37 -1.55 -8.76
C ALA A 221 16.08 -0.73 -8.96
N LEU A 222 16.16 0.60 -8.85
CA LEU A 222 15.02 1.48 -9.09
C LEU A 222 14.58 1.46 -10.56
N GLY A 223 15.53 1.32 -11.51
CA GLY A 223 15.23 1.15 -12.92
C GLY A 223 14.43 -0.12 -13.21
N ASP A 224 14.78 -1.25 -12.57
CA ASP A 224 14.03 -2.51 -12.69
C ASP A 224 12.63 -2.40 -12.10
N ALA A 225 12.51 -1.84 -10.91
CA ALA A 225 11.21 -1.60 -10.25
C ALA A 225 10.29 -0.70 -11.11
N ARG A 226 10.86 0.37 -11.69
CA ARG A 226 10.12 1.28 -12.58
C ARG A 226 9.63 0.57 -13.83
N ARG A 227 10.47 -0.25 -14.47
CA ARG A 227 10.08 -1.03 -15.67
C ARG A 227 8.94 -2.00 -15.35
N ALA A 228 8.99 -2.69 -14.20
CA ALA A 228 7.93 -3.60 -13.77
C ALA A 228 6.59 -2.86 -13.57
N LEU A 229 6.61 -1.67 -12.96
CA LEU A 229 5.41 -0.84 -12.80
C LEU A 229 4.85 -0.38 -14.16
N LEU A 230 5.72 0.03 -15.10
CA LEU A 230 5.29 0.45 -16.43
C LEU A 230 4.71 -0.71 -17.25
N GLU A 231 5.31 -1.89 -17.17
CA GLU A 231 4.81 -3.11 -17.81
C GLU A 231 3.40 -3.45 -17.28
N ALA A 232 3.22 -3.41 -15.96
CA ALA A 232 1.92 -3.65 -15.35
C ALA A 232 0.88 -2.59 -15.78
N ALA A 233 1.27 -1.32 -15.94
CA ALA A 233 0.38 -0.25 -16.38
C ALA A 233 -0.08 -0.39 -17.83
N ALA A 234 0.62 -1.16 -18.66
CA ALA A 234 0.17 -1.49 -20.01
C ALA A 234 -1.04 -2.44 -20.04
N LEU A 235 -1.39 -3.05 -18.90
CA LEU A 235 -2.53 -3.96 -18.73
C LEU A 235 -2.51 -5.19 -19.66
N ASP A 236 -1.31 -5.61 -20.09
CA ASP A 236 -1.13 -6.77 -20.95
C ASP A 236 -0.82 -8.04 -20.12
N GLY A 237 -1.56 -9.12 -20.39
CA GLY A 237 -1.41 -10.39 -19.72
C GLY A 237 -2.35 -10.62 -18.52
N ASP A 238 -2.09 -11.70 -17.76
CA ASP A 238 -2.88 -12.04 -16.55
C ASP A 238 -2.59 -11.05 -15.41
N PRO A 239 -3.58 -10.27 -14.98
CA PRO A 239 -3.39 -9.24 -13.93
C PRO A 239 -2.81 -9.81 -12.63
N ARG A 240 -3.15 -11.05 -12.27
CA ARG A 240 -2.67 -11.68 -11.04
C ARG A 240 -1.19 -12.03 -11.12
N VAL A 241 -0.73 -12.52 -12.27
CA VAL A 241 0.69 -12.80 -12.51
C VAL A 241 1.49 -11.50 -12.57
N LEU A 242 0.98 -10.49 -13.29
CA LEU A 242 1.60 -9.17 -13.37
C LEU A 242 1.75 -8.54 -11.98
N ALA A 243 0.70 -8.58 -11.16
CA ALA A 243 0.77 -8.04 -9.80
C ALA A 243 1.83 -8.73 -8.95
N LYS A 244 1.89 -10.09 -8.99
CA LYS A 244 2.90 -10.85 -8.24
C LYS A 244 4.32 -10.53 -8.69
N ARG A 245 4.57 -10.47 -10.01
CA ARG A 245 5.87 -10.09 -10.58
C ARG A 245 6.27 -8.67 -10.18
N THR A 246 5.38 -7.71 -10.37
CA THR A 246 5.63 -6.29 -10.05
C THR A 246 5.93 -6.11 -8.58
N ARG A 247 5.09 -6.66 -7.70
CA ARG A 247 5.31 -6.58 -6.24
C ARG A 247 6.64 -7.22 -5.82
N GLY A 248 6.95 -8.40 -6.33
CA GLY A 248 8.20 -9.10 -6.04
C GLY A 248 9.44 -8.33 -6.54
N THR A 249 9.38 -7.76 -7.75
CA THR A 249 10.47 -6.94 -8.30
C THR A 249 10.68 -5.67 -7.49
N VAL A 250 9.60 -4.96 -7.17
CA VAL A 250 9.68 -3.73 -6.36
C VAL A 250 10.16 -4.02 -4.93
N ALA A 251 9.67 -5.09 -4.29
CA ALA A 251 10.12 -5.45 -2.95
C ALA A 251 11.62 -5.76 -2.90
N ARG A 252 12.15 -6.51 -3.87
CA ARG A 252 13.60 -6.75 -3.98
C ARG A 252 14.40 -5.48 -4.21
N ALA A 253 13.91 -4.57 -5.05
CA ALA A 253 14.54 -3.27 -5.26
C ALA A 253 14.57 -2.43 -3.99
N VAL A 254 13.50 -2.44 -3.20
CA VAL A 254 13.42 -1.76 -1.90
C VAL A 254 14.48 -2.30 -0.92
N GLU A 255 14.59 -3.62 -0.79
CA GLU A 255 15.60 -4.26 0.08
C GLU A 255 17.02 -3.84 -0.34
N GLU A 256 17.30 -3.86 -1.64
CA GLU A 256 18.59 -3.44 -2.19
C GLU A 256 18.87 -1.96 -1.91
N VAL A 257 17.89 -1.08 -2.12
CA VAL A 257 18.04 0.37 -1.85
C VAL A 257 18.32 0.63 -0.38
N ILE A 258 17.59 -0.01 0.54
CA ILE A 258 17.81 0.16 1.99
C ILE A 258 19.21 -0.30 2.36
N ALA A 259 19.63 -1.48 1.93
CA ALA A 259 20.95 -2.02 2.22
C ALA A 259 22.07 -1.13 1.64
N ARG A 260 21.96 -0.73 0.38
CA ARG A 260 22.96 0.12 -0.28
C ARG A 260 23.05 1.51 0.32
N ALA A 261 21.92 2.11 0.68
CA ALA A 261 21.91 3.41 1.36
C ALA A 261 22.63 3.34 2.73
N GLY A 262 22.36 2.30 3.51
CA GLY A 262 23.05 2.07 4.78
C GLY A 262 24.58 1.93 4.62
N HIS A 263 25.05 1.18 3.62
CA HIS A 263 26.48 1.03 3.33
C HIS A 263 27.10 2.33 2.79
N ALA A 264 26.37 3.06 1.93
CA ALA A 264 26.88 4.29 1.31
C ALA A 264 27.02 5.44 2.30
N LEU A 265 26.08 5.58 3.23
CA LEU A 265 25.95 6.73 4.13
C LEU A 265 26.46 6.44 5.55
N GLY A 266 26.58 5.18 5.93
CA GLY A 266 26.93 4.77 7.29
C GLY A 266 25.83 5.13 8.31
N PRO A 267 26.16 5.12 9.62
CA PRO A 267 25.16 5.27 10.67
C PRO A 267 24.68 6.71 10.90
N ALA A 268 25.41 7.71 10.44
CA ALA A 268 25.15 9.10 10.80
C ALA A 268 23.75 9.59 10.34
N PRO A 269 23.28 9.38 9.10
CA PRO A 269 21.95 9.82 8.73
C PRO A 269 20.84 9.07 9.45
N LEU A 270 21.04 7.80 9.82
CA LEU A 270 20.08 7.04 10.60
C LEU A 270 19.95 7.54 12.04
N ALA A 271 20.99 8.18 12.57
CA ALA A 271 21.02 8.66 13.94
C ALA A 271 20.76 10.17 14.08
N LEU A 272 21.07 10.96 13.06
CA LEU A 272 21.15 12.43 13.15
C LEU A 272 20.26 13.16 12.13
N ASP A 273 19.73 12.47 11.13
CA ASP A 273 18.75 13.02 10.17
C ASP A 273 17.39 12.35 10.41
N ALA A 274 16.50 13.05 11.09
CA ALA A 274 15.20 12.54 11.48
C ALA A 274 14.35 12.13 10.25
N GLN A 275 14.45 12.85 9.13
CA GLN A 275 13.69 12.54 7.93
C GLN A 275 14.21 11.26 7.27
N HIS A 276 15.53 11.10 7.15
CA HIS A 276 16.11 9.89 6.59
C HIS A 276 15.85 8.67 7.49
N ALA A 277 16.02 8.80 8.80
CA ALA A 277 15.72 7.75 9.76
C ALA A 277 14.27 7.29 9.68
N LYS A 278 13.32 8.26 9.62
CA LYS A 278 11.90 7.99 9.43
C LYS A 278 11.65 7.22 8.12
N ARG A 279 12.15 7.71 6.97
CA ARG A 279 11.97 7.05 5.67
C ARG A 279 12.40 5.59 5.66
N VAL A 280 13.55 5.31 6.28
CA VAL A 280 14.07 3.94 6.37
C VAL A 280 13.19 3.08 7.26
N ALA A 281 12.80 3.56 8.44
CA ALA A 281 11.95 2.82 9.37
C ALA A 281 10.54 2.55 8.77
N ASP A 282 9.93 3.54 8.13
CA ASP A 282 8.62 3.42 7.49
C ASP A 282 8.65 2.37 6.38
N LEU A 283 9.65 2.46 5.50
CA LEU A 283 9.74 1.56 4.35
C LEU A 283 10.09 0.13 4.74
N GLN A 284 10.96 -0.05 5.75
CA GLN A 284 11.29 -1.36 6.31
C GLN A 284 10.05 -2.08 6.84
N LEU A 285 9.13 -1.35 7.47
CA LEU A 285 7.88 -1.91 7.95
C LEU A 285 6.91 -2.18 6.79
N TYR A 286 6.69 -1.18 5.92
CA TYR A 286 5.64 -1.27 4.91
C TYR A 286 5.91 -2.34 3.86
N VAL A 287 7.17 -2.53 3.46
CA VAL A 287 7.52 -3.58 2.49
C VAL A 287 7.24 -5.00 3.02
N ARG A 288 7.07 -5.19 4.34
CA ARG A 288 6.67 -6.50 4.92
C ARG A 288 5.26 -6.94 4.55
N GLN A 289 4.45 -6.10 3.89
CA GLN A 289 3.23 -6.56 3.19
C GLN A 289 3.53 -7.45 1.97
N HIS A 290 4.76 -7.52 1.52
CA HIS A 290 5.29 -8.59 0.68
C HIS A 290 5.79 -9.72 1.57
N HIS A 291 5.20 -10.90 1.41
CA HIS A 291 5.49 -12.05 2.27
C HIS A 291 6.65 -12.91 1.72
N ALA A 292 7.60 -12.26 1.02
CA ALA A 292 8.83 -12.86 0.51
C ALA A 292 8.59 -14.24 -0.14
N GLU A 293 9.12 -15.31 0.44
CA GLU A 293 9.08 -16.67 -0.10
C GLU A 293 7.65 -17.19 -0.35
N LYS A 294 6.67 -16.77 0.46
CA LYS A 294 5.25 -17.14 0.28
C LYS A 294 4.68 -16.52 -1.00
N ASP A 295 5.01 -15.27 -1.29
CA ASP A 295 4.55 -14.59 -2.50
C ASP A 295 5.28 -15.13 -3.74
N ASP A 296 6.58 -15.46 -3.63
CA ASP A 296 7.36 -16.12 -4.68
C ASP A 296 6.80 -17.51 -5.01
N ALA A 297 6.48 -18.31 -4.01
CA ALA A 297 5.85 -19.62 -4.18
C ALA A 297 4.46 -19.49 -4.84
N SER A 298 3.69 -18.47 -4.44
CA SER A 298 2.38 -18.18 -5.04
C SER A 298 2.48 -17.71 -6.50
N LEU A 299 3.56 -16.99 -6.86
CA LEU A 299 3.84 -16.67 -8.27
C LEU A 299 4.18 -17.93 -9.06
N ALA A 300 5.09 -18.76 -8.55
CA ALA A 300 5.46 -20.01 -9.21
C ALA A 300 4.25 -20.93 -9.42
N GLN A 301 3.37 -21.06 -8.43
CA GLN A 301 2.14 -21.83 -8.57
C GLN A 301 1.22 -21.29 -9.66
N ALA A 302 1.11 -19.98 -9.80
CA ALA A 302 0.32 -19.35 -10.87
C ALA A 302 0.90 -19.67 -12.26
N LEU A 303 2.23 -19.66 -12.41
CA LEU A 303 2.91 -20.02 -13.66
C LEU A 303 2.71 -21.51 -14.02
N VAL A 304 2.81 -22.39 -13.03
CA VAL A 304 2.56 -23.83 -13.23
C VAL A 304 1.11 -24.07 -13.66
N ASN A 305 0.16 -23.42 -13.02
CA ASN A 305 -1.27 -23.55 -13.34
C ASN A 305 -1.61 -23.02 -14.74
N ALA A 306 -0.86 -22.07 -15.29
CA ALA A 306 -1.04 -21.56 -16.64
C ALA A 306 -0.69 -22.60 -17.71
N GLY A 307 0.10 -23.63 -17.39
CA GLY A 307 0.39 -24.77 -18.26
C GLY A 307 1.21 -24.46 -19.50
N SER A 308 1.78 -23.26 -19.61
CA SER A 308 2.65 -22.83 -20.72
C SER A 308 3.96 -22.25 -20.17
N LEU A 309 5.03 -22.35 -20.96
CA LEU A 309 6.32 -21.74 -20.60
C LEU A 309 6.16 -20.20 -20.56
N PRO A 310 6.56 -19.54 -19.46
CA PRO A 310 6.35 -18.11 -19.29
C PRO A 310 7.44 -17.23 -19.94
N TRP A 311 8.47 -17.84 -20.51
CA TRP A 311 9.60 -17.19 -21.20
C TRP A 311 10.05 -17.98 -22.42
#